data_f97018d76533ad1bc359fcca71533a2c
#
_entry.id   f97018d76533ad1bc359fcca71533a2c
#
_cell.length_a   1.000
_cell.length_b   1.000
_cell.length_c   1.000
_cell.angle_alpha   90.00
_cell.angle_beta   90.00
_cell.angle_gamma   90.00
#
_symmetry.space_group_name_H-M   'P 1'
#
loop_
_entity.id
_entity.type
_entity.pdbx_description
1 polymer ?
#
loop_
_entity_poly.entity_id
_entity_poly.type
_entity_poly.pdbx_seq_one_letter_code
_entity_poly.pdbx_strand_id
1 'polypeptide(L)'
;YTLSLHDALPISNTNAQAFAFFDAIGRPELKTDPRFDSPASRTKNAAAYFEVQATCLGHKTTDEWVELFDKLDVPAARYNTIDELLTDPHLKDVAFYKEENHPSEGKIRRTKLANIFSGGARQNETSAPLFGQHTREILAEAGYSRAEIDRMLSEGVVNESKARP
;
A
#
# COMPACT_ATOMS: atom_id res chain seq x y z
N TYR A 1 -18.24 17.06 -2.76
CA TYR A 1 -17.15 16.51 -1.94
C TYR A 1 -16.08 17.57 -1.83
N THR A 2 -15.87 18.10 -0.63
CA THR A 2 -14.74 19.00 -0.32
C THR A 2 -13.50 18.14 -0.18
N LEU A 3 -12.52 18.32 -1.07
CA LEU A 3 -11.23 17.65 -0.99
C LEU A 3 -10.55 17.95 0.34
N SER A 4 -10.15 16.90 1.04
CA SER A 4 -9.19 16.98 2.12
C SER A 4 -7.80 16.57 1.59
N LEU A 5 -6.75 16.82 2.35
CA LEU A 5 -5.39 16.29 2.07
C LEU A 5 -5.35 14.77 1.86
N HIS A 6 -6.47 14.07 2.10
CA HIS A 6 -6.60 12.63 1.98
C HIS A 6 -6.92 12.17 0.55
N ASP A 7 -7.32 13.08 -0.36
CA ASP A 7 -7.83 12.67 -1.67
C ASP A 7 -6.80 12.84 -2.80
N ALA A 8 -5.85 13.79 -2.68
CA ALA A 8 -4.70 13.95 -3.57
C ALA A 8 -3.54 14.59 -2.81
N LEU A 9 -2.35 13.98 -2.87
CA LEU A 9 -1.16 14.48 -2.20
C LEU A 9 -0.11 14.88 -3.23
N PRO A 10 0.11 16.20 -3.46
CA PRO A 10 1.22 16.68 -4.29
C PRO A 10 2.55 16.50 -3.55
N ILE A 11 3.54 15.92 -4.24
CA ILE A 11 4.89 15.72 -3.74
C ILE A 11 5.83 16.71 -4.43
N SER A 12 6.25 17.77 -3.74
CA SER A 12 7.09 18.83 -4.31
C SER A 12 8.47 18.83 -3.66
N ASN A 13 9.36 17.98 -4.16
CA ASN A 13 10.72 17.83 -3.64
C ASN A 13 11.68 18.92 -4.14
N THR A 14 11.47 19.45 -5.34
CA THR A 14 12.31 20.48 -5.95
C THR A 14 11.67 21.87 -5.87
N ASN A 15 12.47 22.93 -6.09
CA ASN A 15 11.91 24.28 -6.20
C ASN A 15 11.02 24.43 -7.43
N ALA A 16 11.37 23.79 -8.55
CA ALA A 16 10.55 23.85 -9.76
C ALA A 16 9.14 23.31 -9.50
N GLN A 17 9.02 22.15 -8.88
CA GLN A 17 7.74 21.52 -8.53
C GLN A 17 6.94 22.34 -7.50
N ALA A 18 7.60 22.81 -6.43
CA ALA A 18 6.94 23.64 -5.44
C ALA A 18 6.44 24.98 -6.02
N PHE A 19 7.23 25.60 -6.89
CA PHE A 19 6.85 26.86 -7.50
C PHE A 19 5.74 26.69 -8.54
N ALA A 20 5.76 25.61 -9.31
CA ALA A 20 4.63 25.23 -10.17
C ALA A 20 3.34 24.97 -9.36
N PHE A 21 3.46 24.29 -8.22
CA PHE A 21 2.34 24.11 -7.31
C PHE A 21 1.80 25.46 -6.79
N PHE A 22 2.67 26.38 -6.35
CA PHE A 22 2.24 27.71 -5.89
C PHE A 22 1.53 28.52 -6.97
N ASP A 23 1.99 28.43 -8.22
CA ASP A 23 1.28 29.03 -9.35
C ASP A 23 -0.10 28.39 -9.58
N ALA A 24 -0.16 27.07 -9.52
CA ALA A 24 -1.40 26.31 -9.73
C ALA A 24 -2.49 26.62 -8.71
N ILE A 25 -2.11 26.93 -7.47
CA ILE A 25 -3.04 27.31 -6.40
C ILE A 25 -3.30 28.82 -6.35
N GLY A 26 -2.72 29.62 -7.26
CA GLY A 26 -2.88 31.08 -7.31
C GLY A 26 -2.15 31.83 -6.20
N ARG A 27 -1.08 31.26 -5.65
CA ARG A 27 -0.29 31.84 -4.55
C ARG A 27 1.21 32.03 -4.93
N PRO A 28 1.50 32.75 -6.03
CA PRO A 28 2.88 32.94 -6.50
C PRO A 28 3.81 33.63 -5.50
N GLU A 29 3.27 34.39 -4.57
CA GLU A 29 4.04 35.10 -3.51
C GLU A 29 4.75 34.10 -2.57
N LEU A 30 4.28 32.86 -2.44
CA LEU A 30 4.90 31.83 -1.62
C LEU A 30 6.29 31.40 -2.12
N LYS A 31 6.62 31.69 -3.39
CA LYS A 31 7.94 31.41 -3.97
C LYS A 31 9.06 32.20 -3.28
N THR A 32 8.74 33.38 -2.75
CA THR A 32 9.68 34.26 -2.06
C THR A 32 9.49 34.29 -0.55
N ASP A 33 8.54 33.51 -0.02
CA ASP A 33 8.36 33.35 1.42
C ASP A 33 9.54 32.56 2.02
N PRO A 34 10.28 33.13 3.00
CA PRO A 34 11.43 32.46 3.61
C PRO A 34 11.13 31.08 4.23
N ARG A 35 9.87 30.78 4.47
CA ARG A 35 9.43 29.48 4.97
C ARG A 35 9.40 28.41 3.87
N PHE A 36 9.28 28.85 2.57
CA PHE A 36 8.99 27.92 1.45
C PHE A 36 9.91 28.07 0.25
N ASP A 37 10.82 29.04 0.25
CA ASP A 37 11.73 29.40 -0.85
C ASP A 37 12.73 28.30 -1.26
N SER A 38 12.96 27.35 -0.39
CA SER A 38 13.91 26.25 -0.62
C SER A 38 13.38 24.91 -0.06
N PRO A 39 13.91 23.77 -0.54
CA PRO A 39 13.55 22.46 0.03
C PRO A 39 13.85 22.38 1.53
N ALA A 40 14.97 22.93 1.97
CA ALA A 40 15.36 22.97 3.39
C ALA A 40 14.38 23.79 4.23
N SER A 41 13.97 24.97 3.72
CA SER A 41 12.97 25.83 4.37
C SER A 41 11.62 25.13 4.47
N ARG A 42 11.15 24.47 3.41
CA ARG A 42 9.89 23.71 3.40
C ARG A 42 9.93 22.54 4.39
N THR A 43 11.02 21.81 4.45
CA THR A 43 11.19 20.72 5.44
C THR A 43 11.14 21.26 6.87
N LYS A 44 11.82 22.37 7.14
CA LYS A 44 11.82 23.01 8.47
C LYS A 44 10.43 23.51 8.87
N ASN A 45 9.63 23.96 7.91
CA ASN A 45 8.30 24.53 8.09
C ASN A 45 7.20 23.60 7.54
N ALA A 46 7.40 22.28 7.61
CA ALA A 46 6.54 21.28 6.99
C ALA A 46 5.06 21.43 7.39
N ALA A 47 4.77 21.69 8.66
CA ALA A 47 3.40 21.89 9.15
C ALA A 47 2.70 23.05 8.42
N ALA A 48 3.36 24.21 8.29
CA ALA A 48 2.82 25.36 7.58
C ALA A 48 2.69 25.09 6.07
N TYR A 49 3.60 24.31 5.50
CA TYR A 49 3.53 23.91 4.10
C TYR A 49 2.34 23.00 3.81
N PHE A 50 2.11 22.01 4.66
CA PHE A 50 0.93 21.13 4.56
C PHE A 50 -0.38 21.89 4.80
N GLU A 51 -0.39 22.89 5.66
CA GLU A 51 -1.56 23.76 5.86
C GLU A 51 -1.92 24.54 4.60
N VAL A 52 -0.92 25.07 3.88
CA VAL A 52 -1.12 25.70 2.56
C VAL A 52 -1.73 24.70 1.57
N GLN A 53 -1.20 23.48 1.51
CA GLN A 53 -1.77 22.43 0.64
C GLN A 53 -3.22 22.11 1.02
N ALA A 54 -3.49 21.89 2.30
CA ALA A 54 -4.83 21.54 2.79
C ALA A 54 -5.89 22.60 2.47
N THR A 55 -5.55 23.88 2.64
CA THR A 55 -6.49 25.00 2.42
C THR A 55 -6.75 25.26 0.94
N CYS A 56 -5.76 25.01 0.06
CA CYS A 56 -5.87 25.35 -1.36
C CYS A 56 -6.46 24.23 -2.21
N LEU A 57 -6.31 22.96 -1.81
CA LEU A 57 -6.80 21.82 -2.59
C LEU A 57 -8.34 21.72 -2.63
N GLY A 58 -9.05 22.36 -1.71
CA GLY A 58 -10.52 22.32 -1.66
C GLY A 58 -11.26 23.02 -2.81
N HIS A 59 -10.54 23.69 -3.75
CA HIS A 59 -11.16 24.49 -4.83
C HIS A 59 -11.42 23.73 -6.12
N LYS A 60 -10.91 22.50 -6.26
CA LYS A 60 -11.07 21.63 -7.43
C LYS A 60 -11.34 20.20 -7.00
N THR A 61 -11.84 19.39 -7.92
CA THR A 61 -11.97 17.94 -7.71
C THR A 61 -10.61 17.25 -7.77
N THR A 62 -10.53 16.02 -7.26
CA THR A 62 -9.31 15.20 -7.34
C THR A 62 -8.83 15.01 -8.78
N ASP A 63 -9.77 14.74 -9.72
CA ASP A 63 -9.45 14.55 -11.12
C ASP A 63 -8.84 15.81 -11.75
N GLU A 64 -9.45 16.98 -11.49
CA GLU A 64 -8.94 18.26 -11.98
C GLU A 64 -7.56 18.58 -11.42
N TRP A 65 -7.29 18.25 -10.15
CA TRP A 65 -5.97 18.44 -9.57
C TRP A 65 -4.94 17.49 -10.15
N VAL A 66 -5.24 16.20 -10.28
CA VAL A 66 -4.32 15.20 -10.84
C VAL A 66 -3.96 15.56 -12.28
N GLU A 67 -4.95 15.93 -13.12
CA GLU A 67 -4.72 16.38 -14.49
C GLU A 67 -3.84 17.64 -14.57
N LEU A 68 -4.09 18.61 -13.68
CA LEU A 68 -3.32 19.85 -13.62
C LEU A 68 -1.87 19.59 -13.18
N PHE A 69 -1.66 18.78 -12.17
CA PHE A 69 -0.33 18.42 -11.67
C PHE A 69 0.47 17.63 -12.68
N ASP A 70 -0.17 16.74 -13.43
CA ASP A 70 0.48 16.00 -14.53
C ASP A 70 0.99 16.97 -15.61
N LYS A 71 0.18 17.94 -16.02
CA LYS A 71 0.58 18.99 -16.98
C LYS A 71 1.72 19.88 -16.48
N LEU A 72 1.86 20.04 -15.17
CA LEU A 72 2.86 20.90 -14.53
C LEU A 72 4.10 20.12 -14.07
N ASP A 73 4.20 18.82 -14.37
CA ASP A 73 5.27 17.94 -13.89
C ASP A 73 5.42 17.97 -12.34
N VAL A 74 4.29 18.10 -11.65
CA VAL A 74 4.21 18.01 -10.19
C VAL A 74 3.73 16.60 -9.83
N PRO A 75 4.58 15.74 -9.28
CA PRO A 75 4.18 14.43 -8.87
C PRO A 75 3.01 14.49 -7.88
N ALA A 76 1.93 13.83 -8.22
CA ALA A 76 0.76 13.70 -7.35
C ALA A 76 0.17 12.31 -7.48
N ALA A 77 -0.40 11.82 -6.39
CA ALA A 77 -1.09 10.54 -6.38
C ALA A 77 -2.49 10.71 -5.80
N ARG A 78 -3.45 10.01 -6.39
CA ARG A 78 -4.78 9.85 -5.84
C ARG A 78 -4.69 8.93 -4.62
N TYR A 79 -5.37 9.28 -3.57
CA TYR A 79 -5.57 8.38 -2.44
C TYR A 79 -6.76 7.47 -2.74
N ASN A 80 -6.47 6.20 -3.00
CA ASN A 80 -7.49 5.21 -3.32
C ASN A 80 -8.00 4.51 -2.06
N THR A 81 -9.30 4.28 -1.99
CA THR A 81 -9.88 3.34 -1.03
C THR A 81 -9.54 1.89 -1.44
N ILE A 82 -9.72 0.93 -0.53
CA ILE A 82 -9.48 -0.49 -0.83
C ILE A 82 -10.35 -0.97 -2.00
N ASP A 83 -11.59 -0.50 -2.08
CA ASP A 83 -12.50 -0.87 -3.18
C ASP A 83 -12.04 -0.31 -4.53
N GLU A 84 -11.54 0.92 -4.54
CA GLU A 84 -10.99 1.55 -5.76
C GLU A 84 -9.72 0.86 -6.24
N LEU A 85 -8.87 0.34 -5.33
CA LEU A 85 -7.69 -0.44 -5.71
C LEU A 85 -8.03 -1.67 -6.56
N LEU A 86 -9.21 -2.27 -6.39
CA LEU A 86 -9.64 -3.42 -7.18
C LEU A 86 -9.88 -3.08 -8.66
N THR A 87 -10.11 -1.81 -8.96
CA THR A 87 -10.36 -1.30 -10.31
C THR A 87 -9.21 -0.47 -10.86
N ASP A 88 -8.18 -0.21 -10.06
CA ASP A 88 -7.02 0.58 -10.44
C ASP A 88 -6.36 0.04 -11.72
N PRO A 89 -6.14 0.87 -12.75
CA PRO A 89 -5.59 0.44 -14.03
C PRO A 89 -4.19 -0.16 -13.89
N HIS A 90 -3.30 0.48 -13.10
CA HIS A 90 -1.94 -0.01 -12.91
C HIS A 90 -1.92 -1.37 -12.22
N LEU A 91 -2.72 -1.55 -11.18
CA LEU A 91 -2.79 -2.84 -10.46
C LEU A 91 -3.36 -3.96 -11.35
N LYS A 92 -4.25 -3.63 -12.28
CA LYS A 92 -4.73 -4.57 -13.31
C LYS A 92 -3.64 -4.92 -14.31
N ASP A 93 -2.92 -3.92 -14.84
CA ASP A 93 -1.86 -4.14 -15.84
C ASP A 93 -0.72 -5.01 -15.31
N VAL A 94 -0.33 -4.85 -14.05
CA VAL A 94 0.68 -5.69 -13.41
C VAL A 94 0.13 -7.00 -12.86
N ALA A 95 -1.17 -7.27 -13.04
CA ALA A 95 -1.86 -8.45 -12.50
C ALA A 95 -1.60 -8.65 -11.01
N PHE A 96 -1.76 -7.55 -10.25
CA PHE A 96 -1.42 -7.52 -8.82
C PHE A 96 -2.32 -8.44 -7.99
N TYR A 97 -3.59 -8.56 -8.38
CA TYR A 97 -4.55 -9.45 -7.73
C TYR A 97 -4.69 -10.77 -8.49
N LYS A 98 -4.75 -11.85 -7.75
CA LYS A 98 -5.00 -13.20 -8.26
C LYS A 98 -6.19 -13.80 -7.51
N GLU A 99 -7.16 -14.29 -8.26
CA GLU A 99 -8.25 -15.08 -7.68
C GLU A 99 -7.81 -16.53 -7.50
N GLU A 100 -8.11 -17.09 -6.36
CA GLU A 100 -7.85 -18.51 -6.06
C GLU A 100 -8.97 -19.11 -5.20
N ASN A 101 -9.10 -20.42 -5.25
CA ASN A 101 -10.01 -21.16 -4.39
C ASN A 101 -9.25 -21.61 -3.14
N HIS A 102 -9.52 -20.96 -2.02
CA HIS A 102 -8.95 -21.36 -0.74
C HIS A 102 -9.67 -22.61 -0.21
N PRO A 103 -8.95 -23.62 0.36
CA PRO A 103 -9.57 -24.87 0.82
C PRO A 103 -10.68 -24.70 1.87
N SER A 104 -10.64 -23.64 2.68
CA SER A 104 -11.63 -23.40 3.75
C SER A 104 -12.47 -22.13 3.53
N GLU A 105 -11.97 -21.15 2.78
CA GLU A 105 -12.59 -19.82 2.67
C GLU A 105 -13.31 -19.62 1.32
N GLY A 106 -13.25 -20.62 0.43
CA GLY A 106 -13.83 -20.51 -0.91
C GLY A 106 -13.04 -19.59 -1.82
N LYS A 107 -13.72 -18.79 -2.65
CA LYS A 107 -13.06 -17.83 -3.53
C LYS A 107 -12.50 -16.67 -2.75
N ILE A 108 -11.19 -16.51 -2.81
CA ILE A 108 -10.47 -15.37 -2.24
C ILE A 108 -9.71 -14.61 -3.33
N ARG A 109 -9.38 -13.38 -3.04
CA ARG A 109 -8.49 -12.57 -3.87
C ARG A 109 -7.22 -12.29 -3.09
N ARG A 110 -6.10 -12.74 -3.64
CA ARG A 110 -4.78 -12.61 -3.04
C ARG A 110 -3.96 -11.57 -3.80
N THR A 111 -3.11 -10.85 -3.10
CA THR A 111 -2.10 -9.99 -3.71
C THR A 111 -0.92 -10.81 -4.19
N LYS A 112 -0.36 -10.44 -5.33
CA LYS A 112 0.93 -10.95 -5.82
C LYS A 112 2.06 -10.37 -4.97
N LEU A 113 3.15 -11.09 -4.84
CA LEU A 113 4.37 -10.52 -4.25
C LEU A 113 4.86 -9.34 -5.11
N ALA A 114 5.10 -8.20 -4.46
CA ALA A 114 5.61 -7.01 -5.13
C ALA A 114 7.07 -7.19 -5.62
N ASN A 115 7.83 -8.06 -4.96
CA ASN A 115 9.23 -8.29 -5.27
C ASN A 115 9.38 -9.39 -6.35
N ILE A 116 10.18 -9.10 -7.36
CA ILE A 116 10.55 -10.04 -8.43
C ILE A 116 12.05 -10.27 -8.34
N PHE A 117 12.46 -11.52 -8.13
CA PHE A 117 13.86 -11.92 -8.07
C PHE A 117 14.27 -12.60 -9.38
N SER A 118 15.29 -12.07 -10.06
CA SER A 118 15.76 -12.57 -11.36
C SER A 118 16.41 -13.96 -11.34
N GLY A 119 16.79 -14.49 -10.20
CA GLY A 119 17.42 -15.81 -10.05
C GLY A 119 16.69 -16.73 -9.07
N GLY A 120 15.55 -16.34 -8.57
CA GLY A 120 14.80 -17.11 -7.61
C GLY A 120 13.94 -18.21 -8.24
N ALA A 121 13.93 -19.41 -7.64
CA ALA A 121 12.86 -20.35 -7.91
C ALA A 121 11.53 -19.66 -7.61
N ARG A 122 10.52 -19.89 -8.47
CA ARG A 122 9.14 -19.47 -8.16
C ARG A 122 8.80 -20.00 -6.79
N GLN A 123 8.59 -19.11 -5.84
CA GLN A 123 8.02 -19.52 -4.54
C GLN A 123 6.70 -20.23 -4.84
N ASN A 124 6.56 -21.44 -4.31
CA ASN A 124 5.29 -22.15 -4.37
C ASN A 124 4.24 -21.24 -3.72
N GLU A 125 3.37 -20.71 -4.57
CA GLU A 125 2.28 -19.85 -4.12
C GLU A 125 1.19 -20.76 -3.54
N THR A 126 1.36 -21.17 -2.30
CA THR A 126 0.35 -21.93 -1.56
C THR A 126 -0.62 -20.96 -0.87
N SER A 127 -1.88 -21.37 -0.75
CA SER A 127 -2.87 -20.67 0.06
C SER A 127 -2.41 -20.56 1.52
N ALA A 128 -2.90 -19.56 2.25
CA ALA A 128 -2.62 -19.43 3.67
C ALA A 128 -3.06 -20.72 4.41
N PRO A 129 -2.18 -21.33 5.22
CA PRO A 129 -2.51 -22.57 5.89
C PRO A 129 -3.55 -22.36 7.01
N LEU A 130 -4.35 -23.38 7.26
CA LEU A 130 -5.16 -23.42 8.47
C LEU A 130 -4.27 -23.51 9.71
N PHE A 131 -4.79 -23.02 10.82
CA PHE A 131 -4.07 -23.07 12.10
C PHE A 131 -3.76 -24.54 12.47
N GLY A 132 -2.47 -24.88 12.57
CA GLY A 132 -2.02 -26.23 12.86
C GLY A 132 -2.02 -27.20 11.67
N GLN A 133 -2.24 -26.74 10.44
CA GLN A 133 -2.29 -27.59 9.23
C GLN A 133 -1.02 -28.43 9.02
N HIS A 134 0.13 -27.86 9.32
CA HIS A 134 1.44 -28.48 9.11
C HIS A 134 2.10 -28.96 10.41
N THR A 135 1.38 -29.05 11.52
CA THR A 135 1.95 -29.37 12.83
C THR A 135 2.70 -30.71 12.81
N ARG A 136 2.10 -31.75 12.25
CA ARG A 136 2.73 -33.07 12.17
C ARG A 136 3.96 -33.11 11.29
N GLU A 137 3.89 -32.42 10.15
CA GLU A 137 4.98 -32.32 9.17
C GLU A 137 6.20 -31.60 9.79
N ILE A 138 5.97 -30.45 10.37
CA ILE A 138 7.04 -29.64 11.00
C ILE A 138 7.68 -30.37 12.17
N LEU A 139 6.91 -31.03 13.01
CA LEU A 139 7.45 -31.77 14.14
C LEU A 139 8.23 -33.02 13.68
N ALA A 140 7.77 -33.71 12.62
CA ALA A 140 8.50 -34.84 12.04
C ALA A 140 9.83 -34.35 11.41
N GLU A 141 9.85 -33.23 10.70
CA GLU A 141 11.07 -32.62 10.17
C GLU A 141 12.05 -32.22 11.30
N ALA A 142 11.51 -31.76 12.44
CA ALA A 142 12.29 -31.46 13.64
C ALA A 142 12.81 -32.71 14.39
N GLY A 143 12.48 -33.93 13.91
CA GLY A 143 13.01 -35.18 14.42
C GLY A 143 12.14 -35.87 15.48
N TYR A 144 10.94 -35.36 15.77
CA TYR A 144 10.01 -36.05 16.69
C TYR A 144 9.39 -37.28 16.04
N SER A 145 9.34 -38.37 16.80
CA SER A 145 8.65 -39.59 16.38
C SER A 145 7.13 -39.38 16.36
N ARG A 146 6.43 -40.19 15.57
CA ARG A 146 4.95 -40.17 15.51
C ARG A 146 4.31 -40.32 16.90
N ALA A 147 4.86 -41.19 17.76
CA ALA A 147 4.35 -41.40 19.11
C ALA A 147 4.48 -40.15 20.00
N GLU A 148 5.58 -39.44 19.87
CA GLU A 148 5.80 -38.18 20.60
C GLU A 148 4.85 -37.08 20.11
N ILE A 149 4.64 -36.98 18.80
CA ILE A 149 3.69 -36.01 18.20
C ILE A 149 2.26 -36.32 18.67
N ASP A 150 1.85 -37.62 18.64
CA ASP A 150 0.52 -38.00 19.10
C ASP A 150 0.32 -37.71 20.59
N ARG A 151 1.36 -37.86 21.41
CA ARG A 151 1.33 -37.50 22.83
C ARG A 151 1.17 -35.99 23.00
N MET A 152 1.97 -35.15 22.29
CA MET A 152 1.87 -33.69 22.36
C MET A 152 0.49 -33.17 21.95
N LEU A 153 -0.13 -33.83 20.94
CA LEU A 153 -1.50 -33.51 20.52
C LEU A 153 -2.53 -33.88 21.60
N SER A 154 -2.38 -35.06 22.21
CA SER A 154 -3.29 -35.54 23.25
C SER A 154 -3.20 -34.73 24.55
N GLU A 155 -2.02 -34.26 24.89
CA GLU A 155 -1.75 -33.40 26.04
C GLU A 155 -2.09 -31.89 25.77
N GLY A 156 -2.45 -31.55 24.53
CA GLY A 156 -2.76 -30.17 24.13
C GLY A 156 -1.56 -29.24 24.07
N VAL A 157 -0.34 -29.78 24.05
CA VAL A 157 0.91 -29.00 23.91
C VAL A 157 0.97 -28.35 22.51
N VAL A 158 0.47 -29.04 21.51
CA VAL A 158 0.33 -28.58 20.12
C VAL A 158 -1.09 -28.85 19.63
N ASN A 159 -1.50 -28.12 18.60
CA ASN A 159 -2.79 -28.29 17.96
C ASN A 159 -2.62 -28.74 16.51
N GLU A 160 -3.57 -29.51 16.00
CA GLU A 160 -3.70 -29.89 14.61
C GLU A 160 -5.00 -29.34 14.03
N SER A 161 -4.93 -28.84 12.78
CA SER A 161 -6.13 -28.40 12.08
C SER A 161 -7.07 -29.57 11.89
N LYS A 162 -8.27 -29.47 12.39
CA LYS A 162 -9.37 -30.33 11.98
C LYS A 162 -9.94 -29.78 10.69
N ALA A 163 -9.84 -30.53 9.60
CA ALA A 163 -10.54 -30.15 8.37
C ALA A 163 -12.00 -29.84 8.75
N ARG A 164 -12.48 -28.64 8.39
CA ARG A 164 -13.92 -28.37 8.48
C ARG A 164 -14.60 -29.30 7.49
N PRO A 165 -15.65 -30.04 7.92
CA PRO A 165 -16.42 -30.89 7.05
C PRO A 165 -17.08 -30.12 5.92
#